data_d55d7cf97c093870a25363b470633ca0
#
_entry.id   d55d7cf97c093870a25363b470633ca0
#
_cell.length_a   1.000
_cell.length_b   1.000
_cell.length_c   1.000
_cell.angle_alpha   90.00
_cell.angle_beta   90.00
_cell.angle_gamma   90.00
#
_symmetry.space_group_name_H-M   'P 1'
#
loop_
_entity.id
_entity.type
_entity.pdbx_description
1 polymer ?
#
loop_
_entity_poly.entity_id
_entity_poly.type
_entity_poly.pdbx_seq_one_letter_code
_entity_poly.pdbx_strand_id
1 'polypeptide(L)' 'GAAIAENVAAVAASTRQTSQGTHATMESARNLAEMASELQQIVHQFRVV' A
#
# COMPACT_ATOMS: atom_id res chain seq x y z
N GLY A 1 0.10 34.61 9.73
CA GLY A 1 0.21 34.52 11.18
C GLY A 1 0.54 33.11 11.64
N ALA A 2 0.70 32.98 12.95
CA ALA A 2 1.07 31.70 13.56
C ALA A 2 0.05 30.58 13.27
N ALA A 3 -1.25 30.91 13.26
CA ALA A 3 -2.30 29.94 12.98
C ALA A 3 -2.20 29.37 11.56
N ILE A 4 -1.87 30.20 10.59
CA ILE A 4 -1.70 29.76 9.21
C ILE A 4 -0.47 28.87 9.09
N ALA A 5 0.63 29.26 9.74
CA ALA A 5 1.86 28.46 9.74
C ALA A 5 1.64 27.08 10.38
N GLU A 6 0.90 27.03 11.49
CA GLU A 6 0.55 25.78 12.15
C GLU A 6 -0.32 24.89 11.25
N ASN A 7 -1.29 25.49 10.55
CA ASN A 7 -2.16 24.76 9.64
C ASN A 7 -1.37 24.19 8.46
N VAL A 8 -0.47 24.98 7.89
CA VAL A 8 0.38 24.52 6.79
C VAL A 8 1.26 23.35 7.25
N ALA A 9 1.85 23.45 8.45
CA ALA A 9 2.67 22.37 9.00
C ALA A 9 1.84 21.11 9.23
N ALA A 10 0.60 21.25 9.74
CA ALA A 10 -0.29 20.14 9.96
C ALA A 10 -0.68 19.45 8.64
N VAL A 11 -0.99 20.24 7.62
CA VAL A 11 -1.30 19.70 6.29
C VAL A 11 -0.09 18.95 5.70
N ALA A 12 1.10 19.52 5.83
CA ALA A 12 2.32 18.88 5.34
C ALA A 12 2.56 17.55 6.04
N ALA A 13 2.38 17.49 7.37
CA ALA A 13 2.52 16.25 8.13
C ALA A 13 1.48 15.21 7.71
N SER A 14 0.23 15.63 7.54
CA SER A 14 -0.86 14.77 7.09
C SER A 14 -0.60 14.23 5.69
N THR A 15 -0.09 15.07 4.80
CA THR A 15 0.26 14.67 3.43
C THR A 15 1.36 13.60 3.44
N ARG A 16 2.39 13.77 4.27
CA ARG A 16 3.44 12.77 4.40
C ARG A 16 2.89 11.45 4.93
N GLN A 17 2.03 11.51 5.94
CA GLN A 17 1.40 10.32 6.50
C GLN A 17 0.55 9.58 5.46
N THR A 18 -0.24 10.33 4.68
CA THR A 18 -1.05 9.77 3.60
C THR A 18 -0.17 9.11 2.54
N SER A 19 0.93 9.76 2.16
CA SER A 19 1.87 9.22 1.18
C SER A 19 2.49 7.91 1.67
N GLN A 20 2.89 7.85 2.95
CA GLN A 20 3.43 6.64 3.54
C GLN A 20 2.38 5.53 3.58
N GLY A 21 1.14 5.85 3.95
CA GLY A 21 0.04 4.89 3.96
C GLY A 21 -0.27 4.36 2.57
N THR A 22 -0.25 5.23 1.57
CA THR A 22 -0.46 4.84 0.18
C THR A 22 0.64 3.88 -0.28
N HIS A 23 1.89 4.18 0.06
CA HIS A 23 3.02 3.31 -0.28
C HIS A 23 2.87 1.92 0.36
N ALA A 24 2.51 1.88 1.64
CA ALA A 24 2.28 0.63 2.35
C ALA A 24 1.13 -0.18 1.72
N THR A 25 0.05 0.50 1.31
CA THR A 25 -1.08 -0.13 0.63
C THR A 25 -0.64 -0.73 -0.70
N MET A 26 0.17 -0.01 -1.46
CA MET A 26 0.68 -0.51 -2.74
C MET A 26 1.58 -1.74 -2.55
N GLU A 27 2.41 -1.75 -1.53
CA GLU A 27 3.23 -2.92 -1.21
C GLU A 27 2.37 -4.11 -0.82
N SER A 28 1.33 -3.90 -0.01
CA SER A 28 0.40 -4.96 0.37
C SER A 28 -0.34 -5.52 -0.85
N ALA A 29 -0.77 -4.65 -1.76
CA ALA A 29 -1.42 -5.07 -3.00
C ALA A 29 -0.48 -5.92 -3.86
N ARG A 30 0.79 -5.53 -3.95
CA ARG A 30 1.78 -6.32 -4.70
C ARG A 30 1.97 -7.68 -4.06
N ASN A 31 2.07 -7.75 -2.74
CA ASN A 31 2.22 -9.02 -2.03
C ASN A 31 1.02 -9.93 -2.25
N LEU A 32 -0.19 -9.35 -2.23
CA LEU A 32 -1.42 -10.11 -2.52
C LEU A 32 -1.41 -10.65 -3.95
N ALA A 33 -0.96 -9.85 -4.91
CA ALA A 33 -0.86 -10.29 -6.30
C ALA A 33 0.14 -11.45 -6.45
N GLU A 34 1.27 -11.37 -5.76
CA GLU A 34 2.26 -12.44 -5.75
C GLU A 34 1.70 -13.73 -5.15
N MET A 35 0.99 -13.62 -4.02
CA MET A 35 0.35 -14.79 -3.39
C MET A 35 -0.72 -15.39 -4.29
N ALA A 36 -1.51 -14.56 -4.96
CA ALA A 36 -2.52 -15.04 -5.90
C ALA A 36 -1.88 -15.82 -7.06
N SER A 37 -0.77 -15.31 -7.58
CA SER A 37 -0.01 -15.99 -8.63
C SER A 37 0.53 -17.34 -8.16
N GLU A 38 1.08 -17.37 -6.95
CA GLU A 38 1.60 -18.62 -6.37
C GLU A 38 0.48 -19.64 -6.18
N LEU A 39 -0.69 -19.18 -5.70
CA LEU A 39 -1.85 -20.06 -5.53
C LEU A 39 -2.31 -20.62 -6.88
N GLN A 40 -2.33 -19.80 -7.92
CA GLN A 40 -2.68 -20.26 -9.26
C GLN A 40 -1.73 -21.35 -9.75
N GLN A 41 -0.44 -21.19 -9.48
CA GLN A 41 0.55 -22.19 -9.84
C GLN A 41 0.33 -23.50 -9.08
N ILE A 42 0.03 -23.42 -7.79
CA ILE A 42 -0.25 -24.60 -6.97
C ILE A 42 -1.49 -25.32 -7.48
N VAL A 43 -2.55 -24.59 -7.73
CA VAL A 43 -3.80 -25.14 -8.25
C VAL A 43 -3.57 -25.80 -9.61
N HIS A 44 -2.78 -25.17 -10.46
CA HIS A 44 -2.45 -25.71 -11.78
C HIS A 44 -1.71 -27.03 -11.65
N GLN A 45 -0.74 -27.11 -10.75
CA GLN A 45 0.02 -28.33 -10.52
C GLN A 45 -0.89 -29.47 -10.06
N PHE A 46 -1.81 -29.19 -9.15
CA PHE A 46 -2.75 -30.20 -8.66
C PHE A 46 -3.74 -30.64 -9.72
N ARG A 47 -4.12 -29.75 -10.63
CA ARG A 47 -5.08 -30.08 -11.69
C ARG A 47 -4.46 -30.90 -12.82
N VAL A 48 -3.16 -30.73 -13.02
CA VAL A 48 -2.44 -31.45 -14.08
C VAL A 48 -2.11 -32.88 -13.66
N VAL A 49 -1.93 -33.07 -12.36
CA VAL A 49 -1.70 -34.38 -11.79
C VAL A 49 -3.01 -35.13 -11.57
#